data_09c95edc92827b20a844a8ce2591732e
#
_entry.id   09c95edc92827b20a844a8ce2591732e
#
_cell.length_a   1.000
_cell.length_b   1.000
_cell.length_c   1.000
_cell.angle_alpha   90.00
_cell.angle_beta   90.00
_cell.angle_gamma   90.00
#
_symmetry.space_group_name_H-M   'P 1'
#
loop_
_entity.id
_entity.type
_entity.pdbx_description
1 polymer ?
#
loop_
_entity_poly.entity_id
_entity_poly.type
_entity_poly.pdbx_seq_one_letter_code
_entity_poly.pdbx_strand_id
1 'polypeptide(L)'
;MRGRTLGIIGLGKIGQAIADRARAMEMVVVAVDPFVTAEQAAHHGVELVDLDTLLARSDVVTVHVPLTRATRGLIGREAIAKLKPGSIVLNVARGGIVEEAAVAEALASGHLGGAGIDVFEQEPPTGSPLLEAPNTLLTPHLGASTEEAQVLVSEEVASQVLEVLAGRSARYAVNAPLLTPETARAIAPYLPLAEILGRFFAQFSRGGVRTLTLEIAGDLAEYDASPLTAAMLRGLLETTTTERVNLVNAGALAKARGITVVERKTPDAGAYAARLTLSADDGDGRQLAVSGTVAGGEPRITGLGDYRLDMEPADVMLITRHTDKPGMVGRIGAMLGEADVNISAMHLARSRPREDALMILALDDDISPAVEEAIRAQDAVLDLWAIRLGGER
;
A
#
# COMPACT_ATOMS: atom_id res chain seq x y z
N MET A 1 21.00 30.53 26.58
CA MET A 1 19.85 30.19 25.73
C MET A 1 18.95 31.41 25.52
N ARG A 2 18.55 32.10 26.58
CA ARG A 2 17.66 33.27 26.52
C ARG A 2 18.09 34.31 25.47
N GLY A 3 17.14 34.72 24.62
CA GLY A 3 17.36 35.71 23.56
C GLY A 3 18.16 35.22 22.34
N ARG A 4 18.65 33.98 22.33
CA ARG A 4 19.28 33.36 21.16
C ARG A 4 18.24 32.83 20.19
N THR A 5 18.57 32.78 18.92
CA THR A 5 17.70 32.24 17.86
C THR A 5 18.04 30.78 17.58
N LEU A 6 17.04 29.91 17.66
CA LEU A 6 17.10 28.52 17.20
C LEU A 6 16.45 28.41 15.83
N GLY A 7 17.21 27.97 14.84
CA GLY A 7 16.73 27.58 13.51
C GLY A 7 16.42 26.09 13.47
N ILE A 8 15.18 25.73 13.13
CA ILE A 8 14.73 24.34 13.03
C ILE A 8 14.49 23.99 11.56
N ILE A 9 15.21 23.00 11.06
CA ILE A 9 15.00 22.47 9.70
C ILE A 9 14.16 21.20 9.81
N GLY A 10 12.89 21.30 9.45
CA GLY A 10 11.87 20.27 9.63
C GLY A 10 11.02 20.47 10.90
N LEU A 11 9.78 20.95 10.73
CA LEU A 11 8.83 21.23 11.81
C LEU A 11 7.79 20.09 11.96
N GLY A 12 8.23 18.82 11.84
CA GLY A 12 7.46 17.63 12.16
C GLY A 12 7.29 17.43 13.67
N LYS A 13 6.84 16.25 14.12
CA LYS A 13 6.59 15.94 15.54
C LYS A 13 7.78 16.27 16.46
N ILE A 14 9.01 15.95 16.03
CA ILE A 14 10.22 16.22 16.82
C ILE A 14 10.56 17.70 16.79
N GLY A 15 10.53 18.34 15.61
CA GLY A 15 10.81 19.78 15.47
C GLY A 15 9.86 20.63 16.30
N GLN A 16 8.58 20.33 16.31
CA GLN A 16 7.58 21.01 17.15
C GLN A 16 7.88 20.83 18.66
N ALA A 17 8.18 19.61 19.09
CA ALA A 17 8.50 19.33 20.49
C ALA A 17 9.77 20.07 20.96
N ILE A 18 10.75 20.29 20.06
CA ILE A 18 11.95 21.08 20.33
C ILE A 18 11.61 22.57 20.35
N ALA A 19 10.78 23.03 19.42
CA ALA A 19 10.33 24.44 19.38
C ALA A 19 9.66 24.84 20.69
N ASP A 20 8.73 24.03 21.19
CA ASP A 20 8.02 24.28 22.45
C ASP A 20 8.99 24.40 23.64
N ARG A 21 9.99 23.52 23.70
CA ARG A 21 11.03 23.54 24.75
C ARG A 21 11.98 24.72 24.63
N ALA A 22 12.39 25.04 23.40
CA ALA A 22 13.27 26.19 23.15
C ALA A 22 12.59 27.50 23.53
N ARG A 23 11.30 27.64 23.22
CA ARG A 23 10.50 28.80 23.63
C ARG A 23 10.36 28.91 25.16
N ALA A 24 10.17 27.78 25.85
CA ALA A 24 10.16 27.73 27.30
C ALA A 24 11.51 28.18 27.91
N MET A 25 12.61 28.05 27.16
CA MET A 25 13.93 28.57 27.51
C MET A 25 14.16 30.03 27.02
N GLU A 26 13.09 30.71 26.60
CA GLU A 26 13.09 32.09 26.11
C GLU A 26 13.98 32.30 24.86
N MET A 27 14.06 31.31 23.98
CA MET A 27 14.69 31.43 22.67
C MET A 27 13.68 31.99 21.64
N VAL A 28 14.20 32.68 20.63
CA VAL A 28 13.47 32.96 19.39
C VAL A 28 13.56 31.72 18.50
N VAL A 29 12.43 31.24 17.98
CA VAL A 29 12.41 30.04 17.13
C VAL A 29 11.94 30.41 15.73
N VAL A 30 12.77 30.07 14.75
CA VAL A 30 12.44 30.14 13.31
C VAL A 30 12.55 28.76 12.69
N ALA A 31 11.75 28.45 11.68
CA ALA A 31 11.79 27.14 11.05
C ALA A 31 11.63 27.22 9.53
N VAL A 32 12.13 26.20 8.86
CA VAL A 32 11.84 25.89 7.46
C VAL A 32 11.22 24.49 7.35
N ASP A 33 10.04 24.42 6.74
CA ASP A 33 9.35 23.17 6.41
C ASP A 33 8.40 23.41 5.23
N PRO A 34 8.55 22.70 4.09
CA PRO A 34 7.69 22.91 2.92
C PRO A 34 6.27 22.33 3.08
N PHE A 35 6.02 21.54 4.13
CA PHE A 35 4.74 20.83 4.33
C PHE A 35 3.90 21.43 5.47
N VAL A 36 4.44 22.38 6.23
CA VAL A 36 3.77 23.04 7.37
C VAL A 36 3.31 24.42 6.96
N THR A 37 2.04 24.74 7.26
CA THR A 37 1.50 26.10 7.00
C THR A 37 1.95 27.10 8.05
N ALA A 38 1.93 28.40 7.71
CA ALA A 38 2.26 29.46 8.65
C ALA A 38 1.33 29.47 9.89
N GLU A 39 0.06 29.09 9.73
CA GLU A 39 -0.90 28.96 10.83
C GLU A 39 -0.52 27.82 11.78
N GLN A 40 -0.14 26.66 11.24
CA GLN A 40 0.32 25.52 12.04
C GLN A 40 1.61 25.87 12.83
N ALA A 41 2.56 26.52 12.19
CA ALA A 41 3.79 26.97 12.85
C ALA A 41 3.52 28.00 13.94
N ALA A 42 2.63 28.95 13.68
CA ALA A 42 2.23 29.98 14.64
C ALA A 42 1.58 29.41 15.91
N HIS A 43 0.90 28.25 15.81
CA HIS A 43 0.35 27.54 16.96
C HIS A 43 1.44 27.11 17.97
N HIS A 44 2.64 26.79 17.48
CA HIS A 44 3.83 26.52 18.28
C HIS A 44 4.67 27.80 18.54
N GLY A 45 4.18 28.99 18.11
CA GLY A 45 4.89 30.25 18.22
C GLY A 45 6.20 30.29 17.44
N VAL A 46 6.24 29.60 16.29
CA VAL A 46 7.37 29.52 15.37
C VAL A 46 7.09 30.37 14.14
N GLU A 47 8.07 31.14 13.71
CA GLU A 47 8.05 31.87 12.44
C GLU A 47 8.61 30.98 11.33
N LEU A 48 7.83 30.74 10.26
CA LEU A 48 8.34 30.07 9.06
C LEU A 48 9.10 31.07 8.19
N VAL A 49 10.28 30.68 7.77
CA VAL A 49 11.16 31.46 6.90
C VAL A 49 11.77 30.56 5.81
N ASP A 50 12.41 31.15 4.80
CA ASP A 50 13.25 30.39 3.87
C ASP A 50 14.58 29.95 4.54
N LEU A 51 15.27 29.00 3.90
CA LEU A 51 16.50 28.41 4.46
C LEU A 51 17.59 29.46 4.67
N ASP A 52 17.79 30.37 3.73
CA ASP A 52 18.84 31.37 3.79
C ASP A 52 18.60 32.36 4.95
N THR A 53 17.36 32.77 5.12
CA THR A 53 16.93 33.61 6.27
C THR A 53 17.12 32.88 7.59
N LEU A 54 16.77 31.57 7.64
CA LEU A 54 16.98 30.75 8.83
C LEU A 54 18.47 30.70 9.21
N LEU A 55 19.34 30.39 8.24
CA LEU A 55 20.78 30.28 8.47
C LEU A 55 21.38 31.60 8.96
N ALA A 56 21.02 32.72 8.31
CA ALA A 56 21.55 34.04 8.66
C ALA A 56 21.07 34.52 10.05
N ARG A 57 19.90 34.10 10.51
CA ARG A 57 19.31 34.55 11.80
C ARG A 57 19.68 33.66 12.98
N SER A 58 20.09 32.40 12.74
CA SER A 58 20.25 31.42 13.79
C SER A 58 21.59 31.51 14.54
N ASP A 59 21.53 31.39 15.87
CA ASP A 59 22.69 31.16 16.73
C ASP A 59 22.93 29.63 16.90
N VAL A 60 21.86 28.83 16.79
CA VAL A 60 21.90 27.36 16.81
C VAL A 60 20.99 26.86 15.69
N VAL A 61 21.46 25.94 14.89
CA VAL A 61 20.68 25.23 13.85
C VAL A 61 20.55 23.77 14.22
N THR A 62 19.35 23.23 14.13
CA THR A 62 19.06 21.81 14.36
C THR A 62 18.23 21.23 13.22
N VAL A 63 18.59 20.00 12.79
CA VAL A 63 17.92 19.33 11.66
C VAL A 63 17.02 18.20 12.13
N HIS A 64 15.79 18.14 11.60
CA HIS A 64 14.76 17.15 11.92
C HIS A 64 13.99 16.69 10.67
N VAL A 65 14.70 16.53 9.56
CA VAL A 65 14.18 16.05 8.29
C VAL A 65 14.68 14.63 7.98
N PRO A 66 13.96 13.82 7.19
CA PRO A 66 14.47 12.54 6.70
C PRO A 66 15.60 12.75 5.70
N LEU A 67 16.50 11.77 5.59
CA LEU A 67 17.50 11.75 4.53
C LEU A 67 16.85 11.37 3.20
N THR A 68 16.84 12.31 2.27
CA THR A 68 16.32 12.15 0.92
C THR A 68 17.34 12.73 -0.08
N ARG A 69 17.05 12.61 -1.38
CA ARG A 69 17.87 13.28 -2.40
C ARG A 69 17.90 14.81 -2.23
N ALA A 70 16.81 15.40 -1.75
CA ALA A 70 16.71 16.85 -1.54
C ALA A 70 17.35 17.34 -0.24
N THR A 71 17.49 16.48 0.76
CA THR A 71 18.04 16.85 2.09
C THR A 71 19.47 16.36 2.30
N ARG A 72 20.03 15.56 1.40
CA ARG A 72 21.44 15.13 1.44
C ARG A 72 22.34 16.35 1.25
N GLY A 73 23.29 16.53 2.18
CA GLY A 73 24.23 17.65 2.16
C GLY A 73 23.56 19.02 2.33
N LEU A 74 22.34 19.07 2.86
CA LEU A 74 21.57 20.32 3.02
C LEU A 74 22.33 21.37 3.84
N ILE A 75 23.06 20.93 4.86
CA ILE A 75 23.98 21.76 5.65
C ILE A 75 25.41 21.40 5.22
N GLY A 76 25.75 21.79 4.02
CA GLY A 76 27.09 21.72 3.48
C GLY A 76 27.84 23.04 3.60
N ARG A 77 28.99 23.13 2.93
CA ARG A 77 29.91 24.27 2.97
C ARG A 77 29.21 25.62 2.70
N GLU A 78 28.35 25.68 1.68
CA GLU A 78 27.62 26.92 1.32
C GLU A 78 26.62 27.37 2.37
N ALA A 79 25.91 26.41 2.96
CA ALA A 79 24.95 26.68 4.05
C ALA A 79 25.67 27.13 5.33
N ILE A 80 26.78 26.48 5.68
CA ILE A 80 27.60 26.84 6.83
C ILE A 80 28.17 28.25 6.69
N ALA A 81 28.61 28.64 5.49
CA ALA A 81 29.12 29.98 5.25
C ALA A 81 28.08 31.12 5.47
N LYS A 82 26.79 30.80 5.42
CA LYS A 82 25.69 31.75 5.69
C LYS A 82 25.34 31.85 7.19
N LEU A 83 25.86 30.91 8.01
CA LEU A 83 25.65 30.96 9.47
C LEU A 83 26.43 32.07 10.10
N LYS A 84 25.93 32.55 11.24
CA LYS A 84 26.64 33.55 12.05
C LYS A 84 27.97 32.95 12.55
N PRO A 85 29.04 33.75 12.62
CA PRO A 85 30.27 33.33 13.29
C PRO A 85 29.97 32.92 14.74
N GLY A 86 30.50 31.77 15.16
CA GLY A 86 30.28 31.21 16.48
C GLY A 86 28.96 30.45 16.67
N SER A 87 28.18 30.25 15.61
CA SER A 87 26.93 29.44 15.68
C SER A 87 27.23 27.96 15.92
N ILE A 88 26.19 27.22 16.34
CA ILE A 88 26.23 25.81 16.67
C ILE A 88 25.34 25.02 15.69
N VAL A 89 25.84 23.88 15.19
CA VAL A 89 25.06 22.96 14.34
C VAL A 89 24.78 21.68 15.10
N LEU A 90 23.51 21.24 15.07
CA LEU A 90 23.06 20.00 15.72
C LEU A 90 22.45 19.05 14.68
N ASN A 91 22.91 17.80 14.66
CA ASN A 91 22.31 16.75 13.86
C ASN A 91 22.01 15.52 14.72
N VAL A 92 20.72 15.35 15.05
CA VAL A 92 20.17 14.20 15.77
C VAL A 92 19.08 13.52 14.89
N ALA A 93 19.13 13.74 13.57
CA ALA A 93 18.13 13.22 12.64
C ALA A 93 18.67 12.01 11.84
N ARG A 94 19.48 12.28 10.81
CA ARG A 94 20.13 11.24 9.99
C ARG A 94 21.49 11.72 9.51
N GLY A 95 22.46 10.78 9.40
CA GLY A 95 23.73 11.03 8.76
C GLY A 95 23.57 11.45 7.30
N GLY A 96 24.51 12.21 6.77
CA GLY A 96 24.49 12.70 5.38
C GLY A 96 23.58 13.89 5.11
N ILE A 97 22.82 14.40 6.09
CA ILE A 97 22.08 15.67 5.97
C ILE A 97 23.03 16.85 6.19
N VAL A 98 23.89 16.70 7.18
CA VAL A 98 24.98 17.64 7.48
C VAL A 98 26.27 17.05 6.92
N GLU A 99 27.01 17.83 6.16
CA GLU A 99 28.28 17.42 5.56
C GLU A 99 29.40 17.44 6.61
N GLU A 100 29.85 16.27 7.05
CA GLU A 100 30.81 16.13 8.16
C GLU A 100 32.13 16.87 7.90
N ALA A 101 32.65 16.80 6.67
CA ALA A 101 33.88 17.48 6.31
C ALA A 101 33.76 19.01 6.38
N ALA A 102 32.63 19.56 5.92
CA ALA A 102 32.38 20.99 5.96
C ALA A 102 32.23 21.52 7.38
N VAL A 103 31.57 20.75 8.28
CA VAL A 103 31.47 21.08 9.70
C VAL A 103 32.84 21.05 10.37
N ALA A 104 33.64 20.00 10.14
CA ALA A 104 34.99 19.86 10.72
C ALA A 104 35.91 21.04 10.30
N GLU A 105 35.89 21.42 9.02
CA GLU A 105 36.63 22.58 8.53
C GLU A 105 36.16 23.90 9.16
N ALA A 106 34.84 24.08 9.32
CA ALA A 106 34.30 25.29 9.90
C ALA A 106 34.59 25.41 11.40
N LEU A 107 34.64 24.27 12.11
CA LEU A 107 35.09 24.23 13.51
C LEU A 107 36.59 24.53 13.62
N ALA A 108 37.41 23.92 12.78
CA ALA A 108 38.85 24.16 12.76
C ALA A 108 39.21 25.62 12.45
N SER A 109 38.46 26.29 11.58
CA SER A 109 38.61 27.73 11.27
C SER A 109 38.03 28.65 12.32
N GLY A 110 37.27 28.15 13.28
CA GLY A 110 36.56 28.95 14.29
C GLY A 110 35.33 29.65 13.76
N HIS A 111 34.87 29.38 12.54
CA HIS A 111 33.62 29.93 12.03
C HIS A 111 32.42 29.37 12.78
N LEU A 112 32.37 28.04 13.02
CA LEU A 112 31.42 27.41 13.93
C LEU A 112 31.98 27.42 15.37
N GLY A 113 31.11 27.72 16.31
CA GLY A 113 31.44 27.68 17.76
C GLY A 113 31.35 26.25 18.34
N GLY A 114 30.61 25.36 17.72
CA GLY A 114 30.46 23.99 18.14
C GLY A 114 29.54 23.16 17.24
N ALA A 115 29.60 21.84 17.38
CA ALA A 115 28.67 20.92 16.74
C ALA A 115 28.29 19.77 17.69
N GLY A 116 26.98 19.40 17.68
CA GLY A 116 26.44 18.21 18.35
C GLY A 116 25.93 17.21 17.33
N ILE A 117 26.56 16.07 17.24
CA ILE A 117 26.27 15.07 16.20
C ILE A 117 26.04 13.71 16.85
N ASP A 118 24.82 13.18 16.65
CA ASP A 118 24.40 11.88 17.14
C ASP A 118 24.38 10.81 16.02
N VAL A 119 24.39 11.26 14.74
CA VAL A 119 24.22 10.43 13.56
C VAL A 119 25.27 10.76 12.51
N PHE A 120 25.78 9.73 11.85
CA PHE A 120 26.88 9.86 10.90
C PHE A 120 26.53 9.26 9.53
N GLU A 121 27.24 9.67 8.48
CA GLU A 121 27.05 9.13 7.13
C GLU A 121 27.39 7.63 7.10
N GLN A 122 28.42 7.22 7.84
CA GLN A 122 28.77 5.83 8.11
C GLN A 122 28.74 5.58 9.63
N GLU A 123 28.02 4.57 10.05
CA GLU A 123 27.95 4.14 11.45
C GLU A 123 28.47 2.70 11.61
N PRO A 124 29.47 2.42 12.47
CA PRO A 124 30.24 3.37 13.30
C PRO A 124 31.05 4.36 12.47
N PRO A 125 31.32 5.59 12.98
CA PRO A 125 31.90 6.71 12.24
C PRO A 125 33.45 6.59 12.09
N THR A 126 33.92 5.44 11.71
CA THR A 126 35.37 5.18 11.49
C THR A 126 35.87 6.06 10.33
N GLY A 127 36.76 6.98 10.62
CA GLY A 127 37.34 7.88 9.64
C GLY A 127 36.57 9.18 9.43
N SER A 128 35.53 9.44 10.19
CA SER A 128 34.87 10.76 10.15
C SER A 128 35.81 11.86 10.63
N PRO A 129 35.93 12.98 9.89
CA PRO A 129 36.78 14.09 10.29
C PRO A 129 36.26 14.79 11.57
N LEU A 130 35.02 14.55 11.96
CA LEU A 130 34.44 15.09 13.18
C LEU A 130 35.05 14.50 14.45
N LEU A 131 35.64 13.29 14.38
CA LEU A 131 36.27 12.63 15.54
C LEU A 131 37.48 13.41 16.06
N GLU A 132 38.16 14.15 15.20
CA GLU A 132 39.34 14.97 15.52
C GLU A 132 39.04 16.48 15.55
N ALA A 133 37.81 16.90 15.16
CA ALA A 133 37.45 18.29 15.09
C ALA A 133 37.26 18.89 16.50
N PRO A 134 37.68 20.15 16.73
CA PRO A 134 37.47 20.82 18.01
C PRO A 134 36.00 21.13 18.27
N ASN A 135 35.64 21.29 19.55
CA ASN A 135 34.31 21.73 19.99
C ASN A 135 33.14 20.86 19.46
N THR A 136 33.37 19.56 19.33
CA THR A 136 32.35 18.57 18.99
C THR A 136 31.81 17.88 20.22
N LEU A 137 30.50 17.59 20.23
CA LEU A 137 29.84 16.62 21.10
C LEU A 137 29.30 15.50 20.22
N LEU A 138 29.89 14.33 20.31
CA LEU A 138 29.56 13.19 19.47
C LEU A 138 28.96 12.08 20.31
N THR A 139 27.85 11.49 19.85
CA THR A 139 27.16 10.39 20.52
C THR A 139 26.89 9.27 19.51
N PRO A 140 26.87 7.98 19.93
CA PRO A 140 26.70 6.84 19.03
C PRO A 140 25.25 6.52 18.74
N HIS A 141 24.50 7.45 18.12
CA HIS A 141 23.10 7.32 17.72
C HIS A 141 22.18 6.96 18.90
N LEU A 142 22.16 7.81 19.91
CA LEU A 142 21.42 7.61 21.16
C LEU A 142 20.08 8.33 21.23
N GLY A 143 19.64 9.01 20.18
CA GLY A 143 18.43 9.86 20.19
C GLY A 143 17.15 9.19 20.68
N ALA A 144 17.02 7.87 20.52
CA ALA A 144 15.89 7.06 21.00
C ALA A 144 16.31 6.01 22.06
N SER A 145 17.55 6.02 22.55
CA SER A 145 18.11 4.99 23.42
C SER A 145 17.92 5.32 24.90
N THR A 146 16.68 5.57 25.33
CA THR A 146 16.29 5.64 26.74
C THR A 146 15.48 4.39 27.13
N GLU A 147 15.47 4.01 28.41
CA GLU A 147 14.70 2.86 28.90
C GLU A 147 13.22 3.01 28.58
N GLU A 148 12.66 4.22 28.80
CA GLU A 148 11.26 4.51 28.54
C GLU A 148 10.92 4.38 27.05
N ALA A 149 11.76 4.91 26.16
CA ALA A 149 11.57 4.83 24.72
C ALA A 149 11.62 3.36 24.22
N GLN A 150 12.56 2.57 24.74
CA GLN A 150 12.71 1.15 24.39
C GLN A 150 11.50 0.32 24.83
N VAL A 151 10.99 0.55 26.04
CA VAL A 151 9.78 -0.11 26.55
C VAL A 151 8.57 0.27 25.68
N LEU A 152 8.33 1.56 25.46
CA LEU A 152 7.20 2.03 24.67
C LEU A 152 7.22 1.50 23.21
N VAL A 153 8.39 1.50 22.56
CA VAL A 153 8.54 0.94 21.20
C VAL A 153 8.26 -0.55 21.20
N SER A 154 8.76 -1.29 22.19
CA SER A 154 8.56 -2.74 22.30
C SER A 154 7.09 -3.11 22.51
N GLU A 155 6.39 -2.40 23.40
CA GLU A 155 4.95 -2.57 23.63
C GLU A 155 4.12 -2.24 22.40
N GLU A 156 4.41 -1.13 21.72
CA GLU A 156 3.71 -0.71 20.50
C GLU A 156 3.91 -1.72 19.36
N VAL A 157 5.15 -2.20 19.14
CA VAL A 157 5.43 -3.21 18.12
C VAL A 157 4.72 -4.53 18.45
N ALA A 158 4.78 -5.00 19.69
CA ALA A 158 4.10 -6.22 20.10
C ALA A 158 2.59 -6.12 19.90
N SER A 159 1.99 -4.98 20.27
CA SER A 159 0.56 -4.72 20.05
C SER A 159 0.21 -4.79 18.57
N GLN A 160 0.99 -4.14 17.69
CA GLN A 160 0.74 -4.15 16.24
C GLN A 160 0.93 -5.53 15.61
N VAL A 161 1.90 -6.32 16.10
CA VAL A 161 2.07 -7.72 15.65
C VAL A 161 0.83 -8.54 15.98
N LEU A 162 0.28 -8.39 17.19
CA LEU A 162 -0.96 -9.08 17.59
C LEU A 162 -2.15 -8.63 16.73
N GLU A 163 -2.27 -7.34 16.41
CA GLU A 163 -3.30 -6.82 15.50
C GLU A 163 -3.22 -7.51 14.13
N VAL A 164 -2.02 -7.59 13.55
CA VAL A 164 -1.81 -8.22 12.23
C VAL A 164 -2.10 -9.72 12.27
N LEU A 165 -1.68 -10.43 13.33
CA LEU A 165 -1.98 -11.85 13.49
C LEU A 165 -3.49 -12.11 13.66
N ALA A 166 -4.23 -11.14 14.21
CA ALA A 166 -5.68 -11.16 14.30
C ALA A 166 -6.41 -10.71 13.01
N GLY A 167 -5.67 -10.51 11.90
CA GLY A 167 -6.21 -10.09 10.61
C GLY A 167 -6.51 -8.60 10.48
N ARG A 168 -6.10 -7.78 11.44
CA ARG A 168 -6.23 -6.31 11.40
C ARG A 168 -4.99 -5.66 10.79
N SER A 169 -5.10 -4.39 10.35
CA SER A 169 -3.97 -3.65 9.78
C SER A 169 -3.09 -3.05 10.88
N ALA A 170 -1.77 -3.08 10.69
CA ALA A 170 -0.83 -2.35 11.54
C ALA A 170 -0.96 -0.85 11.34
N ARG A 171 -0.94 -0.07 12.43
CA ARG A 171 -1.08 1.40 12.38
C ARG A 171 0.14 2.09 11.78
N TYR A 172 1.31 1.52 11.93
CA TYR A 172 2.60 2.11 11.52
C TYR A 172 3.36 1.19 10.58
N ALA A 173 2.65 0.55 9.64
CA ALA A 173 3.28 -0.28 8.63
C ALA A 173 4.25 0.54 7.77
N VAL A 174 5.46 0.02 7.54
CA VAL A 174 6.49 0.69 6.74
C VAL A 174 6.24 0.52 5.24
N ASN A 175 5.68 -0.62 4.86
CA ASN A 175 5.52 -1.06 3.47
C ASN A 175 4.08 -1.41 3.09
N ALA A 176 3.10 -0.98 3.90
CA ALA A 176 1.68 -1.06 3.57
C ALA A 176 1.09 0.35 3.47
N PRO A 177 0.07 0.57 2.63
CA PRO A 177 -0.59 1.86 2.51
C PRO A 177 -1.17 2.32 3.85
N LEU A 178 -0.89 3.56 4.25
CA LEU A 178 -1.54 4.20 5.39
C LEU A 178 -2.90 4.72 4.93
N LEU A 179 -3.95 4.02 5.32
CA LEU A 179 -5.32 4.43 4.99
C LEU A 179 -5.86 5.41 6.04
N THR A 180 -6.55 6.44 5.58
CA THR A 180 -7.38 7.22 6.48
C THR A 180 -8.53 6.35 7.02
N PRO A 181 -9.07 6.62 8.22
CA PRO A 181 -10.22 5.88 8.73
C PRO A 181 -11.44 5.90 7.81
N GLU A 182 -11.59 6.97 7.03
CA GLU A 182 -12.64 7.12 6.03
C GLU A 182 -12.43 6.15 4.85
N THR A 183 -11.25 6.18 4.25
CA THR A 183 -10.86 5.25 3.18
C THR A 183 -10.99 3.80 3.64
N ALA A 184 -10.49 3.47 4.82
CA ALA A 184 -10.58 2.12 5.37
C ALA A 184 -12.04 1.63 5.49
N ARG A 185 -12.97 2.49 5.95
CA ARG A 185 -14.40 2.14 6.03
C ARG A 185 -15.04 1.95 4.65
N ALA A 186 -14.70 2.82 3.69
CA ALA A 186 -15.26 2.77 2.34
C ALA A 186 -14.85 1.50 1.58
N ILE A 187 -13.58 1.08 1.69
CA ILE A 187 -13.04 -0.07 0.95
C ILE A 187 -13.22 -1.41 1.66
N ALA A 188 -13.36 -1.44 2.99
CA ALA A 188 -13.43 -2.68 3.76
C ALA A 188 -14.45 -3.71 3.24
N PRO A 189 -15.69 -3.34 2.85
CA PRO A 189 -16.65 -4.29 2.31
C PRO A 189 -16.21 -4.92 0.98
N TYR A 190 -15.36 -4.23 0.22
CA TYR A 190 -14.90 -4.64 -1.10
C TYR A 190 -13.60 -5.45 -1.10
N LEU A 191 -12.89 -5.55 0.03
CA LEU A 191 -11.68 -6.37 0.13
C LEU A 191 -11.95 -7.86 -0.15
N PRO A 192 -13.00 -8.48 0.46
CA PRO A 192 -13.35 -9.87 0.13
C PRO A 192 -13.72 -10.03 -1.34
N LEU A 193 -14.48 -9.09 -1.90
CA LEU A 193 -14.83 -9.12 -3.33
C LEU A 193 -13.58 -9.08 -4.21
N ALA A 194 -12.63 -8.18 -3.94
CA ALA A 194 -11.40 -8.07 -4.72
C ALA A 194 -10.61 -9.38 -4.71
N GLU A 195 -10.53 -10.04 -3.55
CA GLU A 195 -9.87 -11.34 -3.41
C GLU A 195 -10.59 -12.44 -4.17
N ILE A 196 -11.92 -12.50 -4.07
CA ILE A 196 -12.76 -13.45 -4.82
C ILE A 196 -12.56 -13.25 -6.32
N LEU A 197 -12.59 -12.01 -6.82
CA LEU A 197 -12.34 -11.73 -8.25
C LEU A 197 -10.94 -12.17 -8.69
N GLY A 198 -9.92 -11.97 -7.85
CA GLY A 198 -8.56 -12.43 -8.11
C GLY A 198 -8.49 -13.96 -8.22
N ARG A 199 -9.04 -14.69 -7.24
CA ARG A 199 -9.08 -16.16 -7.18
C ARG A 199 -9.90 -16.75 -8.33
N PHE A 200 -11.03 -16.14 -8.64
CA PHE A 200 -11.85 -16.50 -9.79
C PHE A 200 -11.08 -16.34 -11.10
N PHE A 201 -10.46 -15.17 -11.29
CA PHE A 201 -9.75 -14.84 -12.52
C PHE A 201 -8.55 -15.75 -12.78
N ALA A 202 -7.82 -16.13 -11.74
CA ALA A 202 -6.68 -17.05 -11.86
C ALA A 202 -7.08 -18.39 -12.48
N GLN A 203 -8.25 -18.91 -12.13
CA GLN A 203 -8.77 -20.20 -12.63
C GLN A 203 -9.48 -20.02 -13.97
N PHE A 204 -10.15 -18.89 -14.18
CA PHE A 204 -10.87 -18.60 -15.41
C PHE A 204 -9.91 -18.33 -16.59
N SER A 205 -8.81 -17.61 -16.36
CA SER A 205 -7.83 -17.27 -17.40
C SER A 205 -6.92 -18.42 -17.82
N ARG A 206 -6.96 -19.56 -17.12
CA ARG A 206 -6.08 -20.74 -17.37
C ARG A 206 -4.58 -20.40 -17.39
N GLY A 207 -4.18 -19.29 -16.82
CA GLY A 207 -2.79 -18.85 -16.68
C GLY A 207 -2.29 -18.00 -17.86
N GLY A 208 -1.03 -17.56 -17.77
CA GLY A 208 -0.34 -16.85 -18.86
C GLY A 208 -0.57 -15.33 -18.95
N VAL A 209 -1.36 -14.75 -18.05
CA VAL A 209 -1.65 -13.32 -18.05
C VAL A 209 -0.44 -12.52 -17.55
N ARG A 210 0.01 -11.55 -18.35
CA ARG A 210 1.12 -10.64 -18.00
C ARG A 210 0.66 -9.26 -17.56
N THR A 211 -0.45 -8.78 -18.09
CA THR A 211 -0.99 -7.46 -17.75
C THR A 211 -2.44 -7.60 -17.31
N LEU A 212 -2.70 -7.17 -16.08
CA LEU A 212 -4.02 -7.12 -15.47
C LEU A 212 -4.48 -5.68 -15.37
N THR A 213 -5.74 -5.42 -15.68
CA THR A 213 -6.37 -4.13 -15.42
C THR A 213 -7.42 -4.32 -14.33
N LEU A 214 -7.25 -3.62 -13.21
CA LEU A 214 -8.27 -3.47 -12.18
C LEU A 214 -8.98 -2.13 -12.38
N GLU A 215 -10.22 -2.17 -12.86
CA GLU A 215 -11.07 -1.00 -12.94
C GLU A 215 -11.89 -0.86 -11.67
N ILE A 216 -11.86 0.33 -11.09
CA ILE A 216 -12.55 0.72 -9.88
C ILE A 216 -13.53 1.83 -10.25
N ALA A 217 -14.80 1.52 -10.17
CA ALA A 217 -15.88 2.37 -10.68
C ALA A 217 -16.81 2.86 -9.56
N GLY A 218 -17.38 4.06 -9.74
CA GLY A 218 -18.33 4.68 -8.82
C GLY A 218 -17.67 5.28 -7.59
N ASP A 219 -18.35 5.20 -6.45
CA ASP A 219 -17.92 5.84 -5.18
C ASP A 219 -16.51 5.45 -4.74
N LEU A 220 -16.06 4.24 -5.06
CA LEU A 220 -14.71 3.78 -4.74
C LEU A 220 -13.60 4.47 -5.53
N ALA A 221 -13.90 5.12 -6.65
CA ALA A 221 -12.90 5.76 -7.50
C ALA A 221 -12.20 6.95 -6.81
N GLU A 222 -12.83 7.54 -5.79
CA GLU A 222 -12.27 8.67 -5.04
C GLU A 222 -11.24 8.26 -3.99
N TYR A 223 -11.20 6.98 -3.60
CA TYR A 223 -10.35 6.47 -2.53
C TYR A 223 -9.04 5.86 -3.06
N ASP A 224 -8.06 5.70 -2.16
CA ASP A 224 -6.86 4.91 -2.47
C ASP A 224 -7.24 3.43 -2.62
N ALA A 225 -7.03 2.90 -3.81
CA ALA A 225 -7.39 1.54 -4.19
C ALA A 225 -6.27 0.51 -3.98
N SER A 226 -5.08 0.93 -3.54
CA SER A 226 -3.94 0.04 -3.34
C SER A 226 -4.27 -1.22 -2.52
N PRO A 227 -5.11 -1.16 -1.46
CA PRO A 227 -5.48 -2.37 -0.73
C PRO A 227 -6.40 -3.31 -1.50
N LEU A 228 -7.27 -2.77 -2.38
CA LEU A 228 -8.11 -3.60 -3.26
C LEU A 228 -7.25 -4.33 -4.29
N THR A 229 -6.27 -3.63 -4.87
CA THR A 229 -5.26 -4.23 -5.76
C THR A 229 -4.46 -5.32 -5.03
N ALA A 230 -4.03 -5.09 -3.80
CA ALA A 230 -3.31 -6.08 -3.01
C ALA A 230 -4.18 -7.30 -2.66
N ALA A 231 -5.46 -7.12 -2.32
CA ALA A 231 -6.40 -8.19 -2.04
C ALA A 231 -6.69 -9.03 -3.32
N MET A 232 -6.89 -8.38 -4.45
CA MET A 232 -7.05 -9.03 -5.74
C MET A 232 -5.82 -9.86 -6.11
N LEU A 233 -4.61 -9.31 -5.95
CA LEU A 233 -3.37 -10.02 -6.20
C LEU A 233 -3.16 -11.19 -5.24
N ARG A 234 -3.57 -11.06 -3.97
CA ARG A 234 -3.57 -12.17 -3.01
C ARG A 234 -4.41 -13.32 -3.53
N GLY A 235 -5.67 -13.08 -3.89
CA GLY A 235 -6.55 -14.10 -4.44
C GLY A 235 -6.02 -14.73 -5.73
N LEU A 236 -5.44 -13.92 -6.63
CA LEU A 236 -4.85 -14.38 -7.89
C LEU A 236 -3.64 -15.32 -7.67
N LEU A 237 -2.76 -14.95 -6.74
CA LEU A 237 -1.49 -15.65 -6.54
C LEU A 237 -1.61 -16.86 -5.62
N GLU A 238 -2.52 -16.84 -4.65
CA GLU A 238 -2.70 -17.90 -3.65
C GLU A 238 -2.96 -19.27 -4.29
N THR A 239 -3.66 -19.31 -5.43
CA THR A 239 -3.93 -20.52 -6.20
C THR A 239 -2.73 -21.03 -7.00
N THR A 240 -1.67 -20.25 -7.16
CA THR A 240 -0.53 -20.52 -8.05
C THR A 240 0.83 -20.56 -7.35
N THR A 241 0.87 -20.42 -6.02
CA THR A 241 2.11 -20.42 -5.26
C THR A 241 1.99 -21.21 -3.96
N THR A 242 3.09 -21.81 -3.54
CA THR A 242 3.25 -22.42 -2.21
C THR A 242 3.70 -21.41 -1.15
N GLU A 243 4.10 -20.21 -1.55
CA GLU A 243 4.47 -19.14 -0.62
C GLU A 243 3.22 -18.53 -0.01
N ARG A 244 3.28 -18.16 1.27
CA ARG A 244 2.19 -17.46 1.93
C ARG A 244 2.04 -16.04 1.36
N VAL A 245 0.95 -15.80 0.64
CA VAL A 245 0.62 -14.48 0.09
C VAL A 245 -0.20 -13.67 1.10
N ASN A 246 0.12 -12.39 1.24
CA ASN A 246 -0.63 -11.44 2.06
C ASN A 246 -0.71 -10.07 1.37
N LEU A 247 -1.44 -9.13 1.95
CA LEU A 247 -1.65 -7.79 1.35
C LEU A 247 -0.35 -6.97 1.21
N VAL A 248 0.70 -7.30 1.96
CA VAL A 248 1.98 -6.59 1.91
C VAL A 248 2.88 -7.11 0.81
N ASN A 249 2.98 -8.44 0.65
CA ASN A 249 3.91 -9.06 -0.29
C ASN A 249 3.30 -9.37 -1.67
N ALA A 250 1.97 -9.34 -1.82
CA ALA A 250 1.28 -9.70 -3.06
C ALA A 250 1.79 -8.91 -4.28
N GLY A 251 1.98 -7.59 -4.14
CA GLY A 251 2.51 -6.74 -5.21
C GLY A 251 3.95 -7.08 -5.61
N ALA A 252 4.81 -7.35 -4.63
CA ALA A 252 6.19 -7.75 -4.89
C ALA A 252 6.27 -9.13 -5.59
N LEU A 253 5.46 -10.10 -5.15
CA LEU A 253 5.37 -11.42 -5.75
C LEU A 253 4.81 -11.37 -7.18
N ALA A 254 3.78 -10.55 -7.43
CA ALA A 254 3.26 -10.32 -8.77
C ALA A 254 4.34 -9.77 -9.72
N LYS A 255 5.06 -8.74 -9.27
CA LYS A 255 6.17 -8.15 -10.03
C LYS A 255 7.29 -9.15 -10.30
N ALA A 256 7.68 -9.97 -9.32
CA ALA A 256 8.70 -11.01 -9.48
C ALA A 256 8.30 -12.07 -10.53
N ARG A 257 6.99 -12.27 -10.73
CA ARG A 257 6.43 -13.18 -11.75
C ARG A 257 6.16 -12.49 -13.09
N GLY A 258 6.54 -11.23 -13.25
CA GLY A 258 6.33 -10.47 -14.47
C GLY A 258 4.88 -10.04 -14.70
N ILE A 259 4.05 -10.05 -13.66
CA ILE A 259 2.67 -9.56 -13.71
C ILE A 259 2.68 -8.05 -13.46
N THR A 260 2.15 -7.30 -14.43
CA THR A 260 1.92 -5.86 -14.33
C THR A 260 0.45 -5.59 -14.04
N VAL A 261 0.16 -4.74 -13.06
CA VAL A 261 -1.21 -4.31 -12.74
C VAL A 261 -1.39 -2.86 -13.15
N VAL A 262 -2.45 -2.59 -13.88
CA VAL A 262 -2.90 -1.26 -14.26
C VAL A 262 -4.18 -0.95 -13.48
N GLU A 263 -4.15 0.07 -12.64
CA GLU A 263 -5.36 0.59 -11.99
C GLU A 263 -6.03 1.61 -12.89
N ARG A 264 -7.33 1.46 -13.09
CA ARG A 264 -8.17 2.42 -13.79
C ARG A 264 -9.32 2.85 -12.90
N LYS A 265 -9.53 4.14 -12.76
CA LYS A 265 -10.62 4.71 -11.97
C LYS A 265 -11.62 5.40 -12.90
N THR A 266 -12.91 5.17 -12.66
CA THR A 266 -14.01 5.83 -13.39
C THR A 266 -15.14 6.18 -12.44
N PRO A 267 -15.77 7.34 -12.58
CA PRO A 267 -16.92 7.69 -11.75
C PRO A 267 -18.20 6.91 -12.12
N ASP A 268 -18.24 6.28 -13.29
CA ASP A 268 -19.41 5.56 -13.78
C ASP A 268 -19.34 4.07 -13.45
N ALA A 269 -20.13 3.63 -12.48
CA ALA A 269 -20.33 2.23 -12.12
C ALA A 269 -21.59 1.60 -12.74
N GLY A 270 -22.28 2.33 -13.62
CA GLY A 270 -23.55 1.89 -14.22
C GLY A 270 -24.69 1.87 -13.20
N ALA A 271 -25.28 0.70 -12.97
CA ALA A 271 -26.42 0.53 -12.05
C ALA A 271 -26.01 0.39 -10.57
N TYR A 272 -24.72 0.38 -10.26
CA TYR A 272 -24.18 0.10 -8.92
C TYR A 272 -23.58 1.36 -8.30
N ALA A 273 -23.56 1.45 -6.97
CA ALA A 273 -22.86 2.52 -6.25
C ALA A 273 -21.33 2.42 -6.49
N ALA A 274 -20.81 1.18 -6.49
CA ALA A 274 -19.44 0.91 -6.88
C ALA A 274 -19.32 -0.47 -7.52
N ARG A 275 -18.32 -0.65 -8.38
CA ARG A 275 -18.02 -1.91 -9.08
C ARG A 275 -16.52 -2.09 -9.24
N LEU A 276 -16.06 -3.31 -9.05
CA LEU A 276 -14.71 -3.74 -9.40
C LEU A 276 -14.78 -4.59 -10.67
N THR A 277 -13.88 -4.36 -11.62
CA THR A 277 -13.73 -5.19 -12.80
C THR A 277 -12.26 -5.56 -12.97
N LEU A 278 -11.97 -6.86 -12.94
CA LEU A 278 -10.67 -7.39 -13.25
C LEU A 278 -10.65 -7.92 -14.67
N SER A 279 -9.73 -7.44 -15.49
CA SER A 279 -9.63 -7.83 -16.89
C SER A 279 -8.18 -8.02 -17.33
N ALA A 280 -8.01 -8.85 -18.37
CA ALA A 280 -6.74 -9.04 -19.07
C ALA A 280 -7.00 -9.39 -20.53
N ASP A 281 -5.98 -9.17 -21.37
CA ASP A 281 -5.89 -9.72 -22.72
C ASP A 281 -5.32 -11.14 -22.63
N ASP A 282 -5.96 -12.12 -23.28
CA ASP A 282 -5.53 -13.53 -23.31
C ASP A 282 -4.36 -13.80 -24.27
N GLY A 283 -3.87 -12.76 -24.96
CA GLY A 283 -2.81 -12.84 -25.96
C GLY A 283 -3.32 -13.14 -27.38
N ASP A 284 -4.54 -13.62 -27.54
CA ASP A 284 -5.22 -13.85 -28.81
C ASP A 284 -6.20 -12.71 -29.19
N GLY A 285 -6.14 -11.61 -28.41
CA GLY A 285 -6.99 -10.42 -28.61
C GLY A 285 -8.39 -10.55 -28.01
N ARG A 286 -8.68 -11.57 -27.20
CA ARG A 286 -9.89 -11.67 -26.39
C ARG A 286 -9.65 -11.01 -25.04
N GLN A 287 -10.56 -10.16 -24.66
CA GLN A 287 -10.57 -9.58 -23.33
C GLN A 287 -11.33 -10.51 -22.38
N LEU A 288 -10.60 -11.12 -21.45
CA LEU A 288 -11.19 -11.79 -20.30
C LEU A 288 -11.54 -10.74 -19.25
N ALA A 289 -12.74 -10.81 -18.68
CA ALA A 289 -13.15 -9.89 -17.64
C ALA A 289 -14.10 -10.57 -16.65
N VAL A 290 -13.95 -10.24 -15.38
CA VAL A 290 -14.91 -10.55 -14.32
C VAL A 290 -15.21 -9.30 -13.53
N SER A 291 -16.49 -9.03 -13.28
CA SER A 291 -16.94 -7.84 -12.55
C SER A 291 -17.74 -8.24 -11.32
N GLY A 292 -17.65 -7.42 -10.29
CA GLY A 292 -18.42 -7.61 -9.08
C GLY A 292 -18.75 -6.31 -8.35
N THR A 293 -19.68 -6.40 -7.43
CA THR A 293 -20.09 -5.34 -6.51
C THR A 293 -20.36 -5.90 -5.12
N VAL A 294 -20.64 -5.03 -4.17
CA VAL A 294 -21.15 -5.41 -2.85
C VAL A 294 -22.59 -4.90 -2.74
N ALA A 295 -23.53 -5.79 -2.49
CA ALA A 295 -24.93 -5.46 -2.30
C ALA A 295 -25.43 -6.09 -1.00
N GLY A 296 -26.08 -5.28 -0.15
CA GLY A 296 -26.53 -5.74 1.17
C GLY A 296 -25.40 -6.15 2.13
N GLY A 297 -24.16 -5.75 1.86
CA GLY A 297 -22.97 -6.16 2.63
C GLY A 297 -22.27 -7.41 2.08
N GLU A 298 -22.85 -8.09 1.07
CA GLU A 298 -22.34 -9.35 0.53
C GLU A 298 -21.74 -9.14 -0.88
N PRO A 299 -20.63 -9.83 -1.21
CA PRO A 299 -20.04 -9.84 -2.55
C PRO A 299 -20.99 -10.44 -3.59
N ARG A 300 -21.05 -9.84 -4.75
CA ARG A 300 -21.83 -10.36 -5.90
C ARG A 300 -21.00 -10.28 -7.18
N ILE A 301 -21.05 -11.34 -7.98
CA ILE A 301 -20.49 -11.33 -9.34
C ILE A 301 -21.55 -10.77 -10.28
N THR A 302 -21.21 -9.68 -11.00
CA THR A 302 -22.15 -8.91 -11.83
C THR A 302 -21.87 -9.02 -13.32
N GLY A 303 -20.74 -9.60 -13.70
CA GLY A 303 -20.40 -9.81 -15.11
C GLY A 303 -19.26 -10.80 -15.33
N LEU A 304 -19.31 -11.49 -16.47
CA LEU A 304 -18.26 -12.37 -16.96
C LEU A 304 -18.13 -12.20 -18.49
N GLY A 305 -17.04 -11.56 -18.94
CA GLY A 305 -16.93 -11.09 -20.31
C GLY A 305 -18.09 -10.15 -20.66
N ASP A 306 -18.78 -10.44 -21.76
CA ASP A 306 -19.96 -9.67 -22.22
C ASP A 306 -21.28 -10.06 -21.54
N TYR A 307 -21.26 -11.09 -20.69
CA TYR A 307 -22.45 -11.59 -20.01
C TYR A 307 -22.70 -10.84 -18.71
N ARG A 308 -23.92 -10.30 -18.55
CA ARG A 308 -24.39 -9.71 -17.30
C ARG A 308 -24.89 -10.79 -16.36
N LEU A 309 -24.50 -10.69 -15.11
CA LEU A 309 -24.81 -11.64 -14.05
C LEU A 309 -25.35 -10.88 -12.84
N ASP A 310 -25.90 -11.61 -11.89
CA ASP A 310 -26.19 -11.13 -10.54
C ASP A 310 -26.29 -12.35 -9.63
N MET A 311 -25.14 -12.79 -9.09
CA MET A 311 -25.09 -14.00 -8.27
C MET A 311 -24.10 -13.85 -7.12
N GLU A 312 -24.35 -14.57 -6.05
CA GLU A 312 -23.42 -14.75 -4.96
C GLU A 312 -22.30 -15.70 -5.37
N PRO A 313 -21.03 -15.41 -5.04
CA PRO A 313 -19.95 -16.36 -5.19
C PRO A 313 -20.21 -17.59 -4.32
N ALA A 314 -20.04 -18.80 -4.86
CA ALA A 314 -20.11 -20.05 -4.12
C ALA A 314 -18.72 -20.70 -4.03
N ASP A 315 -18.50 -21.54 -3.02
CA ASP A 315 -17.22 -22.24 -2.82
C ASP A 315 -16.82 -23.05 -4.02
N VAL A 316 -17.78 -23.68 -4.70
CA VAL A 316 -17.60 -24.40 -5.97
C VAL A 316 -18.56 -23.87 -7.02
N MET A 317 -18.05 -23.47 -8.15
CA MET A 317 -18.83 -22.97 -9.28
C MET A 317 -18.45 -23.70 -10.56
N LEU A 318 -19.43 -24.28 -11.25
CA LEU A 318 -19.26 -24.86 -12.57
C LEU A 318 -19.78 -23.88 -13.63
N ILE A 319 -18.91 -23.48 -14.55
CA ILE A 319 -19.22 -22.55 -15.62
C ILE A 319 -19.10 -23.25 -16.95
N THR A 320 -20.14 -23.20 -17.77
CA THR A 320 -20.11 -23.71 -19.14
C THR A 320 -20.47 -22.62 -20.12
N ARG A 321 -19.66 -22.48 -21.18
CA ARG A 321 -20.07 -21.78 -22.39
C ARG A 321 -20.52 -22.83 -23.39
N HIS A 322 -21.75 -22.72 -23.88
CA HIS A 322 -22.34 -23.72 -24.72
C HIS A 322 -23.27 -23.09 -25.79
N THR A 323 -23.55 -23.80 -26.88
CA THR A 323 -24.55 -23.36 -27.83
C THR A 323 -25.94 -23.38 -27.19
N ASP A 324 -26.70 -22.30 -27.32
CA ASP A 324 -28.06 -22.16 -26.75
C ASP A 324 -29.05 -23.11 -27.46
N LYS A 325 -29.14 -24.33 -26.93
CA LYS A 325 -30.04 -25.37 -27.42
C LYS A 325 -30.97 -25.86 -26.31
N PRO A 326 -32.24 -26.20 -26.66
CA PRO A 326 -33.14 -26.83 -25.70
C PRO A 326 -32.55 -28.12 -25.10
N GLY A 327 -32.74 -28.31 -23.79
CA GLY A 327 -32.31 -29.51 -23.07
C GLY A 327 -30.93 -29.46 -22.46
N MET A 328 -30.12 -28.40 -22.66
CA MET A 328 -28.77 -28.29 -22.09
C MET A 328 -28.79 -28.24 -20.55
N VAL A 329 -29.66 -27.43 -19.98
CA VAL A 329 -29.84 -27.34 -18.49
C VAL A 329 -30.22 -28.73 -17.92
N GLY A 330 -31.17 -29.41 -18.56
CA GLY A 330 -31.60 -30.74 -18.10
C GLY A 330 -30.50 -31.79 -18.19
N ARG A 331 -29.69 -31.77 -19.23
CA ARG A 331 -28.58 -32.73 -19.43
C ARG A 331 -27.50 -32.52 -18.38
N ILE A 332 -27.01 -31.30 -18.22
CA ILE A 332 -25.96 -31.02 -17.24
C ILE A 332 -26.48 -31.26 -15.81
N GLY A 333 -27.72 -30.88 -15.52
CA GLY A 333 -28.36 -31.17 -14.24
C GLY A 333 -28.50 -32.65 -13.94
N ALA A 334 -28.87 -33.47 -14.95
CA ALA A 334 -28.94 -34.92 -14.80
C ALA A 334 -27.54 -35.54 -14.52
N MET A 335 -26.50 -35.10 -15.22
CA MET A 335 -25.12 -35.58 -15.01
C MET A 335 -24.60 -35.23 -13.60
N LEU A 336 -24.91 -34.06 -13.09
CA LEU A 336 -24.56 -33.67 -11.72
C LEU A 336 -25.36 -34.48 -10.70
N GLY A 337 -26.67 -34.67 -10.92
CA GLY A 337 -27.50 -35.50 -10.06
C GLY A 337 -27.09 -36.97 -10.02
N GLU A 338 -26.67 -37.55 -11.15
CA GLU A 338 -26.10 -38.92 -11.21
C GLU A 338 -24.77 -39.03 -10.45
N ALA A 339 -24.04 -37.90 -10.32
CA ALA A 339 -22.82 -37.82 -9.54
C ALA A 339 -23.04 -37.44 -8.05
N ASP A 340 -24.30 -37.37 -7.62
CA ASP A 340 -24.71 -36.97 -6.27
C ASP A 340 -24.23 -35.55 -5.89
N VAL A 341 -24.18 -34.63 -6.86
CA VAL A 341 -23.79 -33.24 -6.69
C VAL A 341 -25.03 -32.35 -6.76
N ASN A 342 -25.31 -31.61 -5.68
CA ASN A 342 -26.45 -30.71 -5.59
C ASN A 342 -26.12 -29.34 -6.19
N ILE A 343 -27.14 -28.72 -6.85
CA ILE A 343 -27.06 -27.37 -7.40
C ILE A 343 -27.81 -26.44 -6.47
N SER A 344 -27.10 -25.51 -5.79
CA SER A 344 -27.70 -24.54 -4.88
C SER A 344 -28.25 -23.32 -5.59
N ALA A 345 -27.61 -22.90 -6.69
CA ALA A 345 -28.08 -21.79 -7.51
C ALA A 345 -27.65 -21.98 -8.96
N MET A 346 -28.41 -21.38 -9.88
CA MET A 346 -28.10 -21.40 -11.29
C MET A 346 -28.36 -20.02 -11.92
N HIS A 347 -27.41 -19.60 -12.74
CA HIS A 347 -27.59 -18.42 -13.60
C HIS A 347 -27.34 -18.77 -15.04
N LEU A 348 -28.28 -18.42 -15.92
CA LEU A 348 -28.16 -18.62 -17.35
C LEU A 348 -28.19 -17.26 -18.06
N ALA A 349 -27.10 -16.91 -18.71
CA ALA A 349 -26.96 -15.70 -19.51
C ALA A 349 -26.71 -16.05 -20.98
N ARG A 350 -27.21 -15.25 -21.89
CA ARG A 350 -27.00 -15.43 -23.33
C ARG A 350 -26.76 -14.07 -24.00
N SER A 351 -25.89 -14.07 -25.00
CA SER A 351 -25.65 -12.88 -25.83
C SER A 351 -26.83 -12.61 -26.75
N ARG A 352 -27.27 -13.65 -27.48
CA ARG A 352 -28.43 -13.65 -28.37
C ARG A 352 -29.11 -15.01 -28.38
N PRO A 353 -30.40 -15.07 -28.72
CA PRO A 353 -31.11 -16.34 -28.84
C PRO A 353 -30.46 -17.28 -29.87
N ARG A 354 -30.21 -18.54 -29.48
CA ARG A 354 -29.62 -19.61 -30.29
C ARG A 354 -28.14 -19.42 -30.71
N GLU A 355 -27.47 -18.44 -30.13
CA GLU A 355 -26.01 -18.29 -30.20
C GLU A 355 -25.35 -18.94 -28.98
N ASP A 356 -24.30 -18.33 -28.44
CA ASP A 356 -23.63 -18.83 -27.24
C ASP A 356 -24.40 -18.43 -25.98
N ALA A 357 -24.49 -19.35 -25.05
CA ALA A 357 -25.01 -19.12 -23.71
C ALA A 357 -23.93 -19.48 -22.67
N LEU A 358 -23.99 -18.76 -21.56
CA LEU A 358 -23.19 -19.01 -20.37
C LEU A 358 -24.12 -19.55 -19.27
N MET A 359 -23.83 -20.73 -18.76
CA MET A 359 -24.50 -21.28 -17.58
C MET A 359 -23.50 -21.36 -16.45
N ILE A 360 -23.86 -20.79 -15.30
CA ILE A 360 -23.09 -20.82 -14.09
C ILE A 360 -23.92 -21.53 -13.03
N LEU A 361 -23.35 -22.56 -12.46
CA LEU A 361 -23.96 -23.38 -11.40
C LEU A 361 -23.14 -23.20 -10.12
N ALA A 362 -23.78 -22.82 -9.04
CA ALA A 362 -23.24 -22.91 -7.70
C ALA A 362 -23.51 -24.33 -7.18
N LEU A 363 -22.50 -25.01 -6.70
CA LEU A 363 -22.56 -26.39 -6.27
C LEU A 363 -22.28 -26.49 -4.77
N ASP A 364 -22.96 -27.43 -4.08
CA ASP A 364 -22.73 -27.67 -2.67
C ASP A 364 -21.47 -28.54 -2.44
N ASP A 365 -21.11 -29.36 -3.43
CA ASP A 365 -19.97 -30.27 -3.40
C ASP A 365 -19.02 -30.05 -4.56
N ASP A 366 -17.77 -30.49 -4.41
CA ASP A 366 -16.79 -30.47 -5.51
C ASP A 366 -17.10 -31.58 -6.53
N ILE A 367 -16.80 -31.31 -7.81
CA ILE A 367 -17.00 -32.28 -8.89
C ILE A 367 -15.73 -33.02 -9.18
N SER A 368 -15.87 -34.34 -9.46
CA SER A 368 -14.73 -35.16 -9.85
C SER A 368 -14.24 -34.82 -11.28
N PRO A 369 -12.94 -35.03 -11.59
CA PRO A 369 -12.41 -34.83 -12.93
C PRO A 369 -13.17 -35.65 -14.01
N ALA A 370 -13.72 -36.79 -13.63
CA ALA A 370 -14.51 -37.62 -14.54
C ALA A 370 -15.83 -36.94 -14.93
N VAL A 371 -16.49 -36.28 -14.00
CA VAL A 371 -17.73 -35.51 -14.24
C VAL A 371 -17.43 -34.26 -15.07
N GLU A 372 -16.36 -33.56 -14.76
CA GLU A 372 -15.90 -32.40 -15.57
C GLU A 372 -15.69 -32.82 -17.05
N GLU A 373 -14.97 -33.94 -17.28
CA GLU A 373 -14.69 -34.42 -18.62
C GLU A 373 -15.96 -34.89 -19.34
N ALA A 374 -16.86 -35.57 -18.64
CA ALA A 374 -18.13 -36.04 -19.21
C ALA A 374 -19.03 -34.85 -19.65
N ILE A 375 -19.04 -33.76 -18.86
CA ILE A 375 -19.77 -32.55 -19.25
C ILE A 375 -19.06 -31.83 -20.40
N ARG A 376 -17.74 -31.76 -20.38
CA ARG A 376 -16.93 -31.16 -21.46
C ARG A 376 -17.13 -31.89 -22.80
N ALA A 377 -17.32 -33.20 -22.77
CA ALA A 377 -17.51 -34.02 -23.95
C ALA A 377 -18.90 -33.87 -24.60
N GLN A 378 -19.81 -33.08 -24.01
CA GLN A 378 -21.11 -32.84 -24.64
C GLN A 378 -20.99 -31.96 -25.89
N ASP A 379 -21.55 -32.38 -27.01
CA ASP A 379 -21.42 -31.74 -28.34
C ASP A 379 -21.73 -30.24 -28.37
N ALA A 380 -22.56 -29.74 -27.44
CA ALA A 380 -22.92 -28.35 -27.39
C ALA A 380 -22.06 -27.52 -26.43
N VAL A 381 -21.21 -28.13 -25.62
CA VAL A 381 -20.30 -27.45 -24.68
C VAL A 381 -19.09 -26.98 -25.44
N LEU A 382 -18.83 -25.69 -25.42
CA LEU A 382 -17.69 -25.02 -26.06
C LEU A 382 -16.52 -24.86 -25.10
N ASP A 383 -16.82 -24.45 -23.86
CA ASP A 383 -15.85 -24.32 -22.78
C ASP A 383 -16.47 -24.71 -21.44
N LEU A 384 -15.62 -25.16 -20.52
CA LEU A 384 -15.99 -25.52 -19.16
C LEU A 384 -14.90 -25.06 -18.19
N TRP A 385 -15.29 -24.43 -17.09
CA TRP A 385 -14.43 -24.06 -15.96
C TRP A 385 -15.07 -24.56 -14.66
N ALA A 386 -14.29 -25.25 -13.85
CA ALA A 386 -14.61 -25.50 -12.45
C ALA A 386 -13.81 -24.53 -11.60
N ILE A 387 -14.49 -23.58 -10.96
CA ILE A 387 -13.89 -22.52 -10.15
C ILE A 387 -14.11 -22.86 -8.68
N ARG A 388 -13.03 -22.88 -7.90
CA ARG A 388 -13.03 -23.18 -6.46
C ARG A 388 -12.63 -21.92 -5.71
N LEU A 389 -13.59 -21.29 -5.03
CA LEU A 389 -13.40 -20.03 -4.29
C LEU A 389 -13.20 -20.26 -2.80
N GLY A 390 -13.65 -21.42 -2.26
CA GLY A 390 -13.37 -21.83 -0.89
C GLY A 390 -11.87 -22.02 -0.68
N GLY A 391 -11.30 -21.35 0.34
CA GLY A 391 -9.94 -21.65 0.79
C GLY A 391 -9.90 -23.01 1.50
N GLU A 392 -8.77 -23.72 1.47
CA GLU A 392 -8.55 -24.85 2.39
C GLU A 392 -8.80 -24.35 3.82
N ARG A 393 -9.78 -24.96 4.51
CA ARG A 393 -10.06 -24.70 5.92
C ARG A 393 -8.99 -25.27 6.82
#